data_6a3df73e24e2aeb8c6958044b9567425
#
_entry.id   6a3df73e24e2aeb8c6958044b9567425
#
_cell.length_a   1.000
_cell.length_b   1.000
_cell.length_c   1.000
_cell.angle_alpha   90.00
_cell.angle_beta   90.00
_cell.angle_gamma   90.00
#
_symmetry.space_group_name_H-M   'P 1'
#
loop_
_entity.id
_entity.type
_entity.pdbx_description
1 polymer ?
#
loop_
_entity_poly.entity_id
_entity_poly.type
_entity_poly.pdbx_seq_one_letter_code
_entity_poly.pdbx_strand_id
1 'polypeptide(L)'
;MRKRIELALPVRVHCRESLDHEWTEMSRLVDVTPFGARLRLKRPTEIGRLLRLTLPMPRQLRCFDHIEDQYRVYSLVRNVKLLDPRAEKGALVEIGLAFVGKRPPRSFEADPARRYEIAESSSEAGLWAVKEESGESLAEAPERPRETRHNIPIEVLIEVFAQDGSFSESEKTVTENISQHGAAVFTTLNLSPGRFVKISSEQYQTSMLGAVRTRRLGENGIGRLHLEFIGSEWPL
;
A
#
# COMPACT_ATOMS: atom_id res chain seq x y z
N MET A 1 25.13 9.50 8.96
CA MET A 1 24.04 9.85 7.99
C MET A 1 24.39 9.25 6.64
N ARG A 2 23.59 8.30 6.13
CA ARG A 2 23.87 7.58 4.87
C ARG A 2 23.62 8.52 3.68
N LYS A 3 24.63 8.73 2.83
CA LYS A 3 24.55 9.66 1.68
C LYS A 3 23.54 9.11 0.66
N ARG A 4 22.51 9.87 0.36
CA ARG A 4 21.55 9.58 -0.72
C ARG A 4 22.15 10.05 -2.04
N ILE A 5 21.98 9.25 -3.08
CA ILE A 5 22.45 9.54 -4.42
C ILE A 5 21.22 9.79 -5.28
N GLU A 6 21.13 10.97 -5.87
CA GLU A 6 20.12 11.25 -6.88
C GLU A 6 20.50 10.50 -8.16
N LEU A 7 19.74 9.46 -8.46
CA LEU A 7 20.01 8.59 -9.59
C LEU A 7 18.69 8.19 -10.24
N ALA A 8 18.34 8.88 -11.32
CA ALA A 8 17.06 8.70 -12.03
C ALA A 8 17.03 7.42 -12.87
N LEU A 9 17.34 6.26 -12.27
CA LEU A 9 17.29 4.98 -12.95
C LEU A 9 15.84 4.54 -13.19
N PRO A 10 15.57 3.89 -14.35
CA PRO A 10 14.30 3.21 -14.55
C PRO A 10 14.17 2.05 -13.56
N VAL A 11 12.98 1.87 -13.03
CA VAL A 11 12.67 0.79 -12.11
C VAL A 11 11.34 0.14 -12.49
N ARG A 12 11.33 -1.19 -12.58
CA ARG A 12 10.11 -1.97 -12.66
C ARG A 12 9.68 -2.33 -11.26
N VAL A 13 8.51 -1.88 -10.88
CA VAL A 13 7.87 -2.17 -9.59
C VAL A 13 6.79 -3.22 -9.82
N HIS A 14 6.87 -4.32 -9.10
CA HIS A 14 5.84 -5.35 -9.11
C HIS A 14 5.26 -5.48 -7.71
N CYS A 15 3.93 -5.47 -7.62
CA CYS A 15 3.17 -5.62 -6.39
C CYS A 15 2.13 -6.73 -6.54
N ARG A 16 2.02 -7.58 -5.53
CA ARG A 16 0.87 -8.46 -5.35
C ARG A 16 0.01 -7.83 -4.25
N GLU A 17 -1.16 -7.36 -4.60
CA GLU A 17 -2.12 -6.76 -3.64
C GLU A 17 -2.86 -7.84 -2.87
N SER A 18 -3.20 -8.94 -3.56
CA SER A 18 -3.91 -10.10 -3.03
C SER A 18 -3.47 -11.36 -3.80
N LEU A 19 -4.07 -12.50 -3.51
CA LEU A 19 -3.78 -13.73 -4.25
C LEU A 19 -4.25 -13.69 -5.70
N ASP A 20 -5.29 -12.93 -5.98
CA ASP A 20 -5.97 -12.81 -7.28
C ASP A 20 -5.68 -11.49 -8.01
N HIS A 21 -4.89 -10.60 -7.41
CA HIS A 21 -4.57 -9.32 -8.04
C HIS A 21 -3.12 -8.89 -7.85
N GLU A 22 -2.46 -8.68 -8.97
CA GLU A 22 -1.11 -8.14 -9.02
C GLU A 22 -0.98 -7.12 -10.15
N TRP A 23 0.04 -6.27 -10.07
CA TRP A 23 0.34 -5.30 -11.10
C TRP A 23 1.84 -5.04 -11.24
N THR A 24 2.19 -4.47 -12.36
CA THR A 24 3.55 -4.02 -12.64
C THR A 24 3.52 -2.60 -13.18
N GLU A 25 4.38 -1.74 -12.66
CA GLU A 25 4.52 -0.36 -13.10
C GLU A 25 5.99 -0.04 -13.41
N MET A 26 6.21 0.68 -14.51
CA MET A 26 7.51 1.27 -14.82
C MET A 26 7.58 2.68 -14.24
N SER A 27 8.54 2.91 -13.37
CA SER A 27 8.77 4.18 -12.71
C SER A 27 10.23 4.60 -12.83
N ARG A 28 10.61 5.67 -12.13
CA ARG A 28 11.98 6.15 -11.99
C ARG A 28 12.30 6.39 -10.52
N LEU A 29 13.54 6.10 -10.14
CA LEU A 29 14.04 6.45 -8.82
C LEU A 29 14.10 7.98 -8.69
N VAL A 30 13.73 8.48 -7.52
CA VAL A 30 14.00 9.85 -7.09
C VAL A 30 15.39 9.92 -6.47
N ASP A 31 15.68 9.00 -5.56
CA ASP A 31 17.00 8.80 -4.97
C ASP A 31 17.18 7.33 -4.54
N VAL A 32 18.44 6.96 -4.28
CA VAL A 32 18.80 5.62 -3.84
C VAL A 32 19.98 5.66 -2.87
N THR A 33 20.00 4.65 -1.99
CA THR A 33 21.12 4.26 -1.14
C THR A 33 21.36 2.75 -1.33
N PRO A 34 22.45 2.18 -0.82
CA PRO A 34 22.63 0.72 -0.82
C PRO A 34 21.48 -0.05 -0.14
N PHE A 35 20.74 0.60 0.76
CA PHE A 35 19.75 -0.04 1.65
C PHE A 35 18.31 0.34 1.35
N GLY A 36 18.07 1.19 0.36
CA GLY A 36 16.70 1.63 0.06
C GLY A 36 16.64 2.66 -1.05
N ALA A 37 15.44 2.98 -1.47
CA ALA A 37 15.18 3.91 -2.55
C ALA A 37 13.93 4.74 -2.28
N ARG A 38 13.78 5.82 -3.05
CA ARG A 38 12.55 6.59 -3.13
C ARG A 38 12.11 6.67 -4.59
N LEU A 39 10.82 6.47 -4.81
CA LEU A 39 10.22 6.51 -6.15
C LEU A 39 8.76 6.97 -6.08
N ARG A 40 8.18 7.26 -7.24
CA ARG A 40 6.79 7.69 -7.37
C ARG A 40 5.98 6.64 -8.13
N LEU A 41 4.74 6.44 -7.72
CA LEU A 41 3.81 5.50 -8.34
C LEU A 41 2.51 6.20 -8.74
N LYS A 42 1.94 5.75 -9.85
CA LYS A 42 0.58 6.11 -10.27
C LYS A 42 -0.48 5.30 -9.54
N ARG A 43 -0.05 4.31 -8.78
CA ARG A 43 -0.94 3.41 -8.03
C ARG A 43 -0.78 3.63 -6.55
N PRO A 44 -1.86 3.42 -5.79
CA PRO A 44 -1.79 3.45 -4.35
C PRO A 44 -0.95 2.29 -3.81
N THR A 45 -0.37 2.50 -2.67
CA THR A 45 0.22 1.49 -1.81
C THR A 45 0.19 2.00 -0.37
N GLU A 46 0.57 1.16 0.58
CA GLU A 46 0.56 1.49 2.00
C GLU A 46 1.85 1.11 2.71
N ILE A 47 2.07 1.65 3.88
CA ILE A 47 3.19 1.27 4.75
C ILE A 47 3.07 -0.20 5.13
N GLY A 48 4.20 -0.91 5.14
CA GLY A 48 4.25 -2.32 5.47
C GLY A 48 4.11 -3.27 4.28
N ARG A 49 3.76 -2.78 3.08
CA ARG A 49 3.70 -3.61 1.87
C ARG A 49 5.08 -3.97 1.35
N LEU A 50 5.17 -5.19 0.81
CA LEU A 50 6.34 -5.66 0.08
C LEU A 50 6.16 -5.46 -1.43
N LEU A 51 7.11 -4.79 -2.03
CA LEU A 51 7.21 -4.60 -3.48
C LEU A 51 8.47 -5.30 -3.99
N ARG A 52 8.40 -5.91 -5.17
CA ARG A 52 9.59 -6.43 -5.86
C ARG A 52 10.07 -5.41 -6.88
N LEU A 53 11.30 -4.94 -6.71
CA LEU A 53 11.95 -4.02 -7.65
C LEU A 53 12.89 -4.77 -8.58
N THR A 54 12.95 -4.31 -9.84
CA THR A 54 13.95 -4.72 -10.82
C THR A 54 14.51 -3.46 -11.48
N LEU A 55 15.82 -3.22 -11.33
CA LEU A 55 16.47 -2.00 -11.80
C LEU A 55 17.93 -2.24 -12.16
N PRO A 56 18.52 -1.44 -13.07
CA PRO A 56 19.93 -1.54 -13.46
C PRO A 56 20.85 -0.80 -12.46
N MET A 57 20.75 -1.17 -11.18
CA MET A 57 21.57 -0.57 -10.13
C MET A 57 23.03 -0.97 -10.26
N PRO A 58 24.01 -0.04 -10.18
CA PRO A 58 25.43 -0.37 -10.17
C PRO A 58 25.78 -1.36 -9.06
N ARG A 59 26.64 -2.37 -9.37
CA ARG A 59 26.96 -3.44 -8.43
C ARG A 59 27.53 -2.95 -7.10
N GLN A 60 28.35 -1.90 -7.12
CA GLN A 60 28.96 -1.30 -5.92
C GLN A 60 27.94 -0.61 -4.99
N LEU A 61 26.74 -0.34 -5.46
CA LEU A 61 25.66 0.24 -4.66
C LEU A 61 24.68 -0.80 -4.12
N ARG A 62 24.84 -2.08 -4.48
CA ARG A 62 23.94 -3.15 -4.04
C ARG A 62 24.34 -3.68 -2.68
N CYS A 63 23.39 -3.98 -1.82
CA CYS A 63 23.60 -4.74 -0.58
C CYS A 63 23.25 -6.23 -0.74
N PHE A 64 22.50 -6.58 -1.80
CA PHE A 64 22.19 -7.94 -2.20
C PHE A 64 22.57 -8.12 -3.66
N ASP A 65 22.81 -9.35 -4.08
CA ASP A 65 22.98 -9.70 -5.49
C ASP A 65 23.99 -8.85 -6.29
N HIS A 66 25.24 -9.18 -6.12
CA HIS A 66 26.35 -8.54 -6.86
C HIS A 66 26.66 -9.21 -8.21
N ILE A 67 25.95 -10.29 -8.59
CA ILE A 67 26.27 -11.13 -9.76
C ILE A 67 25.39 -10.79 -10.95
N GLU A 68 24.08 -10.74 -10.74
CA GLU A 68 23.10 -10.54 -11.80
C GLU A 68 23.21 -9.15 -12.45
N ASP A 69 22.92 -9.04 -13.76
CA ASP A 69 22.96 -7.75 -14.46
C ASP A 69 21.85 -6.82 -13.96
N GLN A 70 20.67 -7.37 -13.73
CA GLN A 70 19.55 -6.64 -13.16
C GLN A 70 19.47 -6.87 -11.65
N TYR A 71 19.42 -5.81 -10.89
CA TYR A 71 19.20 -5.90 -9.45
C TYR A 71 17.74 -6.17 -9.16
N ARG A 72 17.45 -7.35 -8.60
CA ARG A 72 16.12 -7.78 -8.17
C ARG A 72 16.10 -7.86 -6.65
N VAL A 73 15.23 -7.06 -6.05
CA VAL A 73 15.17 -6.96 -4.59
C VAL A 73 13.74 -6.77 -4.10
N TYR A 74 13.36 -7.47 -3.04
CA TYR A 74 12.17 -7.15 -2.28
C TYR A 74 12.42 -5.96 -1.40
N SER A 75 11.42 -5.09 -1.33
CA SER A 75 11.51 -3.80 -0.67
C SER A 75 10.26 -3.54 0.15
N LEU A 76 10.46 -3.11 1.40
CA LEU A 76 9.39 -2.76 2.31
C LEU A 76 9.04 -1.28 2.15
N VAL A 77 7.77 -0.97 1.97
CA VAL A 77 7.26 0.41 2.00
C VAL A 77 7.32 0.94 3.43
N ARG A 78 8.13 1.99 3.64
CA ARG A 78 8.39 2.61 4.95
C ARG A 78 7.65 3.91 5.18
N ASN A 79 7.39 4.63 4.12
CA ASN A 79 6.56 5.82 4.13
C ASN A 79 5.82 5.98 2.82
N VAL A 80 4.69 6.65 2.88
CA VAL A 80 3.85 7.01 1.75
C VAL A 80 3.50 8.49 1.89
N LYS A 81 3.73 9.26 0.83
CA LYS A 81 3.30 10.65 0.73
C LYS A 81 2.35 10.75 -0.44
N LEU A 82 1.14 11.23 -0.18
CA LEU A 82 0.17 11.52 -1.25
C LEU A 82 0.66 12.70 -2.09
N LEU A 83 0.45 12.62 -3.37
CA LEU A 83 0.81 13.62 -4.36
C LEU A 83 -0.45 14.13 -5.08
N ASP A 84 -0.38 15.35 -5.57
CA ASP A 84 -1.38 15.83 -6.51
C ASP A 84 -1.07 15.28 -7.92
N PRO A 85 -1.91 14.42 -8.49
CA PRO A 85 -1.65 13.81 -9.81
C PRO A 85 -1.59 14.86 -10.93
N ARG A 86 -2.20 16.02 -10.76
CA ARG A 86 -2.17 17.12 -11.75
C ARG A 86 -0.81 17.80 -11.79
N ALA A 87 -0.18 17.99 -10.60
CA ALA A 87 1.15 18.57 -10.49
C ALA A 87 2.27 17.57 -10.82
N GLU A 88 2.06 16.27 -10.53
CA GLU A 88 3.10 15.25 -10.52
C GLU A 88 2.97 14.23 -11.68
N LYS A 89 2.51 14.67 -12.84
CA LYS A 89 2.42 13.86 -14.08
C LYS A 89 1.65 12.54 -13.90
N GLY A 90 0.59 12.57 -13.10
CA GLY A 90 -0.27 11.42 -12.82
C GLY A 90 0.23 10.51 -11.70
N ALA A 91 1.34 10.82 -11.01
CA ALA A 91 1.75 10.08 -9.82
C ALA A 91 0.80 10.37 -8.66
N LEU A 92 0.34 9.30 -7.99
CA LEU A 92 -0.53 9.39 -6.82
C LEU A 92 0.25 9.44 -5.52
N VAL A 93 1.38 8.72 -5.44
CA VAL A 93 2.15 8.57 -4.21
C VAL A 93 3.66 8.67 -4.49
N GLU A 94 4.39 9.25 -3.54
CA GLU A 94 5.83 9.10 -3.41
C GLU A 94 6.10 8.18 -2.22
N ILE A 95 6.90 7.14 -2.43
CA ILE A 95 7.18 6.13 -1.42
C ILE A 95 8.66 6.03 -1.11
N GLY A 96 8.96 5.81 0.17
CA GLY A 96 10.28 5.45 0.66
C GLY A 96 10.35 3.97 0.97
N LEU A 97 11.38 3.30 0.47
CA LEU A 97 11.56 1.86 0.48
C LEU A 97 12.83 1.46 1.23
N ALA A 98 12.74 0.37 2.00
CA ALA A 98 13.90 -0.32 2.55
C ALA A 98 14.10 -1.65 1.80
N PHE A 99 15.32 -1.91 1.31
CA PHE A 99 15.66 -3.18 0.67
C PHE A 99 15.80 -4.28 1.72
N VAL A 100 15.05 -5.36 1.57
CA VAL A 100 14.96 -6.41 2.60
C VAL A 100 15.52 -7.76 2.17
N GLY A 101 15.71 -8.02 0.87
CA GLY A 101 16.36 -9.24 0.40
C GLY A 101 15.96 -9.68 -1.00
N LYS A 102 16.56 -10.79 -1.43
CA LYS A 102 16.26 -11.43 -2.73
C LYS A 102 14.95 -12.22 -2.73
N ARG A 103 14.50 -12.66 -1.55
CA ARG A 103 13.31 -13.49 -1.37
C ARG A 103 12.38 -12.83 -0.35
N PRO A 104 11.06 -12.95 -0.53
CA PRO A 104 10.11 -12.47 0.44
C PRO A 104 10.04 -13.43 1.64
N PRO A 105 9.44 -13.01 2.76
CA PRO A 105 9.05 -13.92 3.83
C PRO A 105 8.10 -15.03 3.30
N ARG A 106 8.13 -16.22 3.91
CA ARG A 106 7.27 -17.34 3.49
C ARG A 106 5.78 -17.01 3.57
N SER A 107 5.37 -16.24 4.57
CA SER A 107 3.99 -15.80 4.75
C SER A 107 3.47 -14.93 3.62
N PHE A 108 4.34 -14.22 2.88
CA PHE A 108 3.97 -13.41 1.73
C PHE A 108 3.42 -14.24 0.56
N GLU A 109 3.89 -15.47 0.40
CA GLU A 109 3.36 -16.35 -0.66
C GLU A 109 1.93 -16.80 -0.36
N ALA A 110 1.61 -17.02 0.92
CA ALA A 110 0.28 -17.41 1.36
C ALA A 110 -0.68 -16.23 1.44
N ASP A 111 -0.18 -15.04 1.81
CA ASP A 111 -0.98 -13.82 1.97
C ASP A 111 -0.18 -12.59 1.53
N PRO A 112 -0.22 -12.22 0.24
CA PRO A 112 0.45 -11.02 -0.26
C PRO A 112 -0.08 -9.70 0.31
N ALA A 113 -1.30 -9.71 0.85
CA ALA A 113 -1.92 -8.54 1.47
C ALA A 113 -1.32 -8.20 2.84
N ARG A 114 -0.56 -9.13 3.43
CA ARG A 114 0.05 -8.97 4.75
C ARG A 114 1.02 -7.80 4.80
N ARG A 115 1.01 -7.10 5.92
CA ARG A 115 1.95 -6.01 6.20
C ARG A 115 3.12 -6.52 7.05
N TYR A 116 4.25 -5.86 6.89
CA TYR A 116 5.51 -6.16 7.56
C TYR A 116 6.11 -4.91 8.15
N GLU A 117 6.95 -5.09 9.16
CA GLU A 117 7.77 -4.03 9.74
C GLU A 117 9.23 -4.46 9.84
N ILE A 118 10.12 -3.49 10.05
CA ILE A 118 11.54 -3.78 10.26
C ILE A 118 11.69 -4.41 11.64
N ALA A 119 12.34 -5.57 11.71
CA ALA A 119 12.72 -6.19 12.96
C ALA A 119 13.75 -5.33 13.70
N GLU A 120 13.64 -5.21 15.02
CA GLU A 120 14.55 -4.42 15.86
C GLU A 120 16.00 -4.94 15.78
N SER A 121 16.19 -6.23 15.55
CA SER A 121 17.48 -6.90 15.34
C SER A 121 18.02 -6.75 13.91
N SER A 122 17.89 -5.56 13.29
CA SER A 122 18.57 -5.33 12.02
C SER A 122 20.08 -5.48 12.21
N SER A 123 20.72 -6.32 11.37
CA SER A 123 22.11 -6.68 11.53
C SER A 123 23.05 -5.46 11.58
N GLU A 124 24.17 -5.57 12.30
CA GLU A 124 25.25 -4.57 12.32
C GLU A 124 25.72 -4.19 10.89
N ALA A 125 25.57 -5.10 9.92
CA ALA A 125 25.84 -4.88 8.50
C ALA A 125 24.85 -3.92 7.82
N GLY A 126 23.82 -3.43 8.52
CA GLY A 126 22.84 -2.49 7.99
C GLY A 126 21.78 -3.10 7.07
N LEU A 127 21.69 -4.42 7.01
CA LEU A 127 20.64 -5.14 6.30
C LEU A 127 19.34 -5.11 7.11
N TRP A 128 18.23 -4.90 6.43
CA TRP A 128 16.92 -4.87 7.05
C TRP A 128 16.32 -6.29 7.11
N ALA A 129 16.13 -6.81 8.31
CA ALA A 129 15.24 -7.95 8.51
C ALA A 129 13.79 -7.47 8.65
N VAL A 130 12.85 -8.25 8.16
CA VAL A 130 11.42 -7.95 8.31
C VAL A 130 10.78 -8.98 9.23
N LYS A 131 9.86 -8.53 10.05
CA LYS A 131 8.91 -9.36 10.79
C LYS A 131 7.50 -9.01 10.30
N GLU A 132 6.58 -9.95 10.45
CA GLU A 132 5.18 -9.67 10.22
C GLU A 132 4.76 -8.55 11.17
N GLU A 133 4.02 -7.57 10.68
CA GLU A 133 3.35 -6.64 11.55
C GLU A 133 2.45 -7.51 12.43
N SER A 134 2.68 -7.47 13.73
CA SER A 134 1.88 -8.22 14.69
C SER A 134 0.46 -7.71 14.52
N GLY A 135 -0.28 -8.35 13.59
CA GLY A 135 -1.71 -8.32 13.61
C GLY A 135 -2.08 -9.03 14.89
N GLU A 136 -1.98 -8.34 16.03
CA GLU A 136 -2.70 -8.78 17.20
C GLU A 136 -4.11 -9.03 16.71
N SER A 137 -4.47 -10.31 16.78
CA SER A 137 -5.82 -10.79 16.58
C SER A 137 -6.76 -9.69 17.08
N LEU A 138 -7.77 -9.33 16.28
CA LEU A 138 -8.81 -8.36 16.66
C LEU A 138 -9.43 -8.63 18.05
N ALA A 139 -8.94 -9.62 18.81
CA ALA A 139 -9.35 -10.03 20.13
C ALA A 139 -8.48 -9.49 21.28
N GLU A 140 -7.22 -9.07 21.08
CA GLU A 140 -6.30 -8.73 22.19
C GLU A 140 -5.31 -7.57 21.89
N ALA A 141 -5.63 -6.65 20.97
CA ALA A 141 -4.87 -5.41 20.87
C ALA A 141 -5.06 -4.61 22.15
N PRO A 142 -3.96 -4.09 22.80
CA PRO A 142 -4.11 -3.08 23.83
C PRO A 142 -4.96 -1.96 23.22
N GLU A 143 -6.01 -1.56 23.93
CA GLU A 143 -7.02 -0.61 23.47
C GLU A 143 -6.36 0.62 22.84
N ARG A 144 -6.13 0.58 21.52
CA ARG A 144 -6.12 1.84 20.77
C ARG A 144 -7.45 2.49 21.12
N PRO A 145 -7.47 3.75 21.55
CA PRO A 145 -8.72 4.44 21.86
C PRO A 145 -9.70 4.08 20.77
N ARG A 146 -10.82 3.40 21.13
CA ARG A 146 -11.79 2.96 20.13
C ARG A 146 -12.21 4.21 19.40
N GLU A 147 -11.74 4.34 18.18
CA GLU A 147 -12.06 5.46 17.34
C GLU A 147 -13.58 5.57 17.25
N THR A 148 -14.10 6.76 17.53
CA THR A 148 -15.54 7.00 17.47
C THR A 148 -16.00 6.77 16.04
N ARG A 149 -16.81 5.73 15.85
CA ARG A 149 -17.45 5.46 14.57
C ARG A 149 -18.85 6.05 14.58
N HIS A 150 -19.15 6.78 13.54
CA HIS A 150 -20.44 7.42 13.36
C HIS A 150 -21.27 6.58 12.39
N ASN A 151 -22.46 6.13 12.85
CA ASN A 151 -23.42 5.41 12.02
C ASN A 151 -24.22 6.43 11.17
N ILE A 152 -23.51 7.10 10.27
CA ILE A 152 -24.08 8.11 9.36
C ILE A 152 -24.05 7.56 7.95
N PRO A 153 -25.18 7.48 7.25
CA PRO A 153 -25.23 7.12 5.85
C PRO A 153 -24.75 8.32 5.00
N ILE A 154 -23.53 8.23 4.49
CA ILE A 154 -22.93 9.21 3.58
C ILE A 154 -22.91 8.59 2.20
N GLU A 155 -23.45 9.33 1.20
CA GLU A 155 -23.32 8.93 -0.20
C GLU A 155 -21.87 9.02 -0.64
N VAL A 156 -21.36 7.91 -1.20
CA VAL A 156 -19.99 7.79 -1.66
C VAL A 156 -19.93 7.11 -3.02
N LEU A 157 -18.92 7.49 -3.81
CA LEU A 157 -18.50 6.78 -5.01
C LEU A 157 -17.25 6.00 -4.68
N ILE A 158 -17.28 4.69 -4.92
CA ILE A 158 -16.11 3.81 -4.84
C ILE A 158 -15.63 3.56 -6.27
N GLU A 159 -14.34 3.78 -6.50
CA GLU A 159 -13.66 3.53 -7.78
C GLU A 159 -12.51 2.53 -7.55
N VAL A 160 -12.51 1.41 -8.30
CA VAL A 160 -11.55 0.30 -8.15
C VAL A 160 -10.40 0.48 -9.12
N PHE A 161 -9.15 0.41 -8.63
CA PHE A 161 -7.98 0.50 -9.48
C PHE A 161 -7.77 -0.77 -10.32
N ALA A 162 -7.61 -0.60 -11.62
CA ALA A 162 -7.21 -1.63 -12.57
C ALA A 162 -5.68 -1.87 -12.53
N GLN A 163 -5.22 -2.90 -13.25
CA GLN A 163 -3.79 -3.23 -13.34
C GLN A 163 -2.93 -2.15 -14.00
N ASP A 164 -3.47 -1.28 -14.81
CA ASP A 164 -2.78 -0.16 -15.48
C ASP A 164 -2.84 1.16 -14.68
N GLY A 165 -3.54 1.17 -13.53
CA GLY A 165 -3.74 2.35 -12.68
C GLY A 165 -4.95 3.21 -13.06
N SER A 166 -5.69 2.85 -14.11
CA SER A 166 -7.02 3.41 -14.38
C SER A 166 -8.06 2.84 -13.42
N PHE A 167 -9.30 3.29 -13.53
CA PHE A 167 -10.43 2.69 -12.80
C PHE A 167 -11.11 1.64 -13.67
N SER A 168 -11.29 0.42 -13.12
CA SER A 168 -11.98 -0.70 -13.80
C SER A 168 -13.47 -0.74 -13.53
N GLU A 169 -13.83 -0.46 -12.30
CA GLU A 169 -15.21 -0.53 -11.81
C GLU A 169 -15.49 0.64 -10.88
N SER A 170 -16.76 1.05 -10.82
CA SER A 170 -17.20 2.05 -9.87
C SER A 170 -18.62 1.75 -9.38
N GLU A 171 -18.91 2.12 -8.13
CA GLU A 171 -20.22 1.93 -7.50
C GLU A 171 -20.56 3.15 -6.65
N LYS A 172 -21.76 3.70 -6.87
CA LYS A 172 -22.36 4.68 -5.94
C LYS A 172 -23.07 3.91 -4.84
N THR A 173 -22.75 4.23 -3.60
CA THR A 173 -23.28 3.53 -2.43
C THR A 173 -23.33 4.46 -1.22
N VAL A 174 -23.59 3.89 -0.04
CA VAL A 174 -23.63 4.62 1.21
C VAL A 174 -22.76 3.92 2.27
N THR A 175 -22.25 4.72 3.22
CA THR A 175 -21.57 4.19 4.39
C THR A 175 -22.56 3.55 5.35
N GLU A 176 -22.20 2.42 5.96
CA GLU A 176 -22.85 1.88 7.16
C GLU A 176 -22.38 2.64 8.39
N ASN A 177 -21.07 2.84 8.48
CA ASN A 177 -20.43 3.67 9.49
C ASN A 177 -19.12 4.24 8.95
N ILE A 178 -18.64 5.31 9.56
CA ILE A 178 -17.43 6.00 9.18
C ILE A 178 -16.71 6.56 10.40
N SER A 179 -15.39 6.64 10.31
CA SER A 179 -14.50 7.32 11.25
C SER A 179 -13.47 8.15 10.47
N GLN A 180 -12.60 8.87 11.15
CA GLN A 180 -11.54 9.64 10.49
C GLN A 180 -10.61 8.73 9.67
N HIS A 181 -10.37 7.49 10.08
CA HIS A 181 -9.36 6.61 9.47
C HIS A 181 -9.95 5.44 8.67
N GLY A 182 -11.29 5.31 8.60
CA GLY A 182 -11.89 4.24 7.83
C GLY A 182 -13.41 4.26 7.76
N ALA A 183 -13.95 3.41 6.89
CA ALA A 183 -15.39 3.28 6.72
C ALA A 183 -15.80 1.82 6.50
N ALA A 184 -17.03 1.49 6.89
CA ALA A 184 -17.75 0.35 6.38
C ALA A 184 -18.78 0.84 5.36
N VAL A 185 -18.76 0.26 4.16
CA VAL A 185 -19.66 0.65 3.07
C VAL A 185 -20.43 -0.56 2.56
N PHE A 186 -21.68 -0.35 2.21
CA PHE A 186 -22.45 -1.38 1.49
C PHE A 186 -21.93 -1.50 0.06
N THR A 187 -21.92 -2.72 -0.51
CA THR A 187 -21.42 -2.89 -1.87
C THR A 187 -21.79 -4.21 -2.50
N THR A 188 -21.94 -4.20 -3.81
CA THR A 188 -22.03 -5.39 -4.65
C THR A 188 -20.66 -5.82 -5.19
N LEU A 189 -19.63 -4.95 -5.10
CA LEU A 189 -18.29 -5.23 -5.57
C LEU A 189 -17.66 -6.42 -4.82
N ASN A 190 -17.00 -7.30 -5.56
CA ASN A 190 -16.32 -8.46 -5.02
C ASN A 190 -14.80 -8.20 -4.94
N LEU A 191 -14.37 -7.48 -3.91
CA LEU A 191 -12.98 -7.10 -3.72
C LEU A 191 -12.33 -7.91 -2.60
N SER A 192 -11.19 -8.51 -2.90
CA SER A 192 -10.36 -9.23 -1.92
C SER A 192 -9.68 -8.26 -0.96
N PRO A 193 -9.42 -8.65 0.29
CA PRO A 193 -8.55 -7.91 1.19
C PRO A 193 -7.21 -7.60 0.54
N GLY A 194 -6.68 -6.39 0.80
CA GLY A 194 -5.44 -5.91 0.21
C GLY A 194 -5.59 -5.08 -1.06
N ARG A 195 -6.78 -5.12 -1.72
CA ARG A 195 -7.09 -4.24 -2.86
C ARG A 195 -7.21 -2.79 -2.42
N PHE A 196 -6.93 -1.89 -3.35
CA PHE A 196 -7.07 -0.46 -3.13
C PHE A 196 -8.24 0.11 -3.93
N VAL A 197 -8.90 1.08 -3.34
CA VAL A 197 -9.99 1.83 -3.94
C VAL A 197 -9.79 3.33 -3.70
N LYS A 198 -10.41 4.13 -4.54
CA LYS A 198 -10.64 5.54 -4.23
C LYS A 198 -12.09 5.67 -3.77
N ILE A 199 -12.31 6.34 -2.66
CA ILE A 199 -13.62 6.68 -2.13
C ILE A 199 -13.78 8.19 -2.15
N SER A 200 -14.88 8.68 -2.66
CA SER A 200 -15.19 10.11 -2.76
C SER A 200 -16.62 10.43 -2.35
N SER A 201 -16.84 11.60 -1.77
CA SER A 201 -18.16 12.12 -1.45
C SER A 201 -18.29 13.56 -1.96
N GLU A 202 -19.34 13.81 -2.73
CA GLU A 202 -19.70 15.15 -3.19
C GLU A 202 -20.16 16.02 -2.02
N GLN A 203 -20.90 15.43 -1.08
CA GLN A 203 -21.39 16.13 0.13
C GLN A 203 -20.26 16.71 0.96
N TYR A 204 -19.18 15.97 1.14
CA TYR A 204 -18.00 16.38 1.93
C TYR A 204 -16.90 16.99 1.07
N GLN A 205 -17.08 17.06 -0.26
CA GLN A 205 -16.07 17.53 -1.23
C GLN A 205 -14.69 16.91 -0.98
N THR A 206 -14.67 15.63 -0.64
CA THR A 206 -13.47 14.89 -0.29
C THR A 206 -13.28 13.64 -1.14
N SER A 207 -12.03 13.23 -1.25
CA SER A 207 -11.63 12.02 -1.98
C SER A 207 -10.41 11.42 -1.31
N MET A 208 -10.45 10.11 -1.03
CA MET A 208 -9.41 9.40 -0.30
C MET A 208 -9.05 8.08 -0.95
N LEU A 209 -7.82 7.62 -0.69
CA LEU A 209 -7.41 6.27 -0.98
C LEU A 209 -7.78 5.38 0.21
N GLY A 210 -8.32 4.21 -0.05
CA GLY A 210 -8.68 3.21 0.95
C GLY A 210 -8.11 1.85 0.62
N ALA A 211 -7.63 1.14 1.63
CA ALA A 211 -7.26 -0.27 1.53
C ALA A 211 -8.42 -1.13 2.03
N VAL A 212 -8.81 -2.13 1.25
CA VAL A 212 -9.80 -3.12 1.66
C VAL A 212 -9.19 -4.02 2.73
N ARG A 213 -9.73 -4.02 3.95
CA ARG A 213 -9.28 -4.86 5.06
C ARG A 213 -10.06 -6.15 5.15
N THR A 214 -11.37 -6.06 5.03
CA THR A 214 -12.25 -7.24 5.02
C THR A 214 -13.46 -7.01 4.13
N ARG A 215 -14.01 -8.10 3.61
CA ARG A 215 -15.32 -8.13 2.99
C ARG A 215 -16.20 -9.12 3.75
N ARG A 216 -17.39 -8.70 4.12
CA ARG A 216 -18.36 -9.54 4.82
C ARG A 216 -19.70 -9.50 4.07
N LEU A 217 -20.44 -10.59 4.12
CA LEU A 217 -21.85 -10.61 3.73
C LEU A 217 -22.68 -10.34 4.98
N GLY A 218 -23.58 -9.39 4.91
CA GLY A 218 -24.55 -9.17 5.97
C GLY A 218 -25.65 -10.24 5.96
N GLU A 219 -26.45 -10.30 7.04
CA GLU A 219 -27.57 -11.23 7.17
C GLU A 219 -28.62 -11.05 6.03
N ASN A 220 -28.70 -9.85 5.48
CA ASN A 220 -29.54 -9.51 4.32
C ASN A 220 -28.93 -9.85 2.95
N GLY A 221 -27.75 -10.54 2.92
CA GLY A 221 -27.03 -10.87 1.69
C GLY A 221 -26.29 -9.69 1.05
N ILE A 222 -26.36 -8.48 1.61
CA ILE A 222 -25.67 -7.31 1.09
C ILE A 222 -24.20 -7.33 1.56
N GLY A 223 -23.28 -7.19 0.63
CA GLY A 223 -21.84 -7.10 0.92
C GLY A 223 -21.49 -5.83 1.70
N ARG A 224 -20.49 -5.93 2.54
CA ARG A 224 -19.86 -4.81 3.26
C ARG A 224 -18.37 -4.85 3.05
N LEU A 225 -17.78 -3.73 2.64
CA LEU A 225 -16.33 -3.54 2.62
C LEU A 225 -15.91 -2.69 3.81
N HIS A 226 -14.92 -3.17 4.53
CA HIS A 226 -14.24 -2.40 5.55
C HIS A 226 -12.99 -1.79 4.93
N LEU A 227 -12.95 -0.47 4.88
CA LEU A 227 -11.86 0.32 4.30
C LEU A 227 -11.07 1.00 5.42
N GLU A 228 -9.75 0.96 5.31
CA GLU A 228 -8.82 1.82 6.07
C GLU A 228 -8.30 2.90 5.14
N PHE A 229 -8.39 4.17 5.54
CA PHE A 229 -7.92 5.30 4.73
C PHE A 229 -6.40 5.42 4.78
N ILE A 230 -5.79 5.83 3.66
CA ILE A 230 -4.35 5.90 3.50
C ILE A 230 -3.91 7.35 3.39
N GLY A 231 -3.06 7.77 4.33
CA GLY A 231 -2.35 9.05 4.26
C GLY A 231 -3.20 10.30 4.44
N SER A 232 -4.49 10.18 4.76
CA SER A 232 -5.40 11.28 5.04
C SER A 232 -6.54 10.85 5.96
N GLU A 233 -7.20 11.81 6.58
CA GLU A 233 -8.30 11.62 7.51
C GLU A 233 -9.60 12.14 6.90
N TRP A 234 -10.71 11.43 7.12
CA TRP A 234 -12.02 11.88 6.68
C TRP A 234 -12.47 13.11 7.50
N PRO A 235 -12.98 14.16 6.87
CA PRO A 235 -13.43 15.38 7.55
C PRO A 235 -14.79 15.15 8.20
N LEU A 236 -14.80 14.60 9.41
CA LEU A 236 -16.00 14.43 10.25
C LEU A 236 -16.26 15.67 11.08
#